data_4a34bab3d003fefc9af750fc8f14219c
#
_entry.id   4a34bab3d003fefc9af750fc8f14219c
#
_cell.length_a   1.000
_cell.length_b   1.000
_cell.length_c   1.000
_cell.angle_alpha   90.00
_cell.angle_beta   90.00
_cell.angle_gamma   90.00
#
_symmetry.space_group_name_H-M   'P 1'
#
loop_
_entity.id
_entity.type
_entity.pdbx_description
1 polymer ?
#
loop_
_entity_poly.entity_id
_entity_poly.type
_entity_poly.pdbx_seq_one_letter_code
_entity_poly.pdbx_strand_id
1 'polypeptide(L)'
;MTNSDARKVAIIGCGFVGSACAFALMESGLFSEIVLLDANTDRAEGEALDISHGLPFSKPMQIYAGTYDDISDASIIIITAGTGQKEGESRLDLVHRNVDIYKSIIPQIAGRNFKGILLIVSNPVDILTYTALKLSGLPSNRVFGSGTVLDTARLKYLLGEQLGVDPRSVHAFILGEHGDSEIAAFSSANVSGIPLKQFCTDNCGDICHANKMKEIAEDVKNSAYEIIKKKNATYYGIAMSVRRICEAVVLDQKSILPVSCIQTGQHGISNVALSMPAVVGENGVEKNVKVSLNAEEETAVKKSAEMLKDIISELDLDY
;
A
#
# COMPACT_ATOMS: atom_id res chain seq x y z
N MET A 1 -22.84 22.96 16.02
CA MET A 1 -21.70 22.24 15.39
C MET A 1 -22.07 20.77 15.40
N THR A 2 -22.53 20.25 14.29
CA THR A 2 -22.92 18.85 14.16
C THR A 2 -21.66 18.00 14.16
N ASN A 3 -21.64 16.94 14.97
CA ASN A 3 -20.55 15.96 15.17
C ASN A 3 -20.24 15.12 13.89
N SER A 4 -20.04 15.77 12.74
CA SER A 4 -19.76 15.08 11.47
C SER A 4 -18.26 14.74 11.24
N ASP A 5 -17.39 14.99 12.21
CA ASP A 5 -15.94 14.87 12.05
C ASP A 5 -15.29 13.77 12.91
N ALA A 6 -16.06 12.93 13.59
CA ALA A 6 -15.50 11.78 14.30
C ALA A 6 -15.12 10.70 13.27
N ARG A 7 -13.86 10.68 12.83
CA ARG A 7 -13.32 9.70 11.91
C ARG A 7 -12.53 8.66 12.69
N LYS A 8 -12.99 7.41 12.60
CA LYS A 8 -12.36 6.26 13.23
C LYS A 8 -11.52 5.50 12.20
N VAL A 9 -10.32 5.10 12.58
CA VAL A 9 -9.51 4.12 11.87
C VAL A 9 -9.20 2.94 12.77
N ALA A 10 -9.22 1.74 12.21
CA ALA A 10 -8.77 0.54 12.89
C ALA A 10 -7.53 -0.04 12.22
N ILE A 11 -6.63 -0.60 13.01
CA ILE A 11 -5.42 -1.28 12.54
C ILE A 11 -5.45 -2.70 13.11
N ILE A 12 -5.49 -3.69 12.21
CA ILE A 12 -5.45 -5.10 12.57
C ILE A 12 -4.04 -5.64 12.31
N GLY A 13 -3.36 -6.04 13.40
CA GLY A 13 -1.96 -6.43 13.44
C GLY A 13 -1.08 -5.31 14.00
N CYS A 14 -0.62 -5.46 15.25
CA CYS A 14 0.21 -4.47 15.96
C CYS A 14 1.69 -4.84 15.95
N GLY A 15 2.17 -5.41 14.81
CA GLY A 15 3.59 -5.60 14.55
C GLY A 15 4.29 -4.27 14.23
N PHE A 16 5.57 -4.31 13.88
CA PHE A 16 6.36 -3.12 13.53
C PHE A 16 5.67 -2.20 12.51
N VAL A 17 4.99 -2.78 11.52
CA VAL A 17 4.27 -2.00 10.50
C VAL A 17 3.02 -1.37 11.08
N GLY A 18 2.19 -2.14 11.79
CA GLY A 18 0.94 -1.63 12.39
C GLY A 18 1.18 -0.52 13.40
N SER A 19 2.15 -0.73 14.32
CA SER A 19 2.53 0.28 15.31
C SER A 19 3.09 1.55 14.66
N ALA A 20 3.94 1.40 13.64
CA ALA A 20 4.45 2.56 12.90
C ALA A 20 3.33 3.30 12.12
N CYS A 21 2.34 2.57 11.57
CA CYS A 21 1.16 3.17 10.95
C CYS A 21 0.33 3.94 11.98
N ALA A 22 0.06 3.34 13.14
CA ALA A 22 -0.68 3.98 14.23
C ALA A 22 -0.01 5.30 14.66
N PHE A 23 1.31 5.26 14.88
CA PHE A 23 2.08 6.46 15.23
C PHE A 23 2.03 7.54 14.13
N ALA A 24 2.24 7.16 12.86
CA ALA A 24 2.18 8.11 11.74
C ALA A 24 0.78 8.73 11.56
N LEU A 25 -0.27 7.97 11.84
CA LEU A 25 -1.65 8.45 11.78
C LEU A 25 -1.99 9.34 12.98
N MET A 26 -1.49 9.02 14.18
CA MET A 26 -1.59 9.89 15.35
C MET A 26 -0.95 11.26 15.07
N GLU A 27 0.27 11.28 14.56
CA GLU A 27 0.98 12.52 14.18
C GLU A 27 0.24 13.33 13.09
N SER A 28 -0.45 12.63 12.16
CA SER A 28 -1.20 13.32 11.10
C SER A 28 -2.41 14.09 11.61
N GLY A 29 -3.03 13.60 12.68
CA GLY A 29 -4.28 14.11 13.22
C GLY A 29 -5.46 14.04 12.24
N LEU A 30 -5.43 13.04 11.32
CA LEU A 30 -6.50 12.79 10.36
C LEU A 30 -7.73 12.14 11.00
N PHE A 31 -7.55 11.43 12.09
CA PHE A 31 -8.59 10.68 12.79
C PHE A 31 -8.76 11.20 14.20
N SER A 32 -9.98 11.09 14.71
CA SER A 32 -10.32 11.36 16.12
C SER A 32 -10.24 10.10 16.98
N GLU A 33 -10.15 8.92 16.33
CA GLU A 33 -10.15 7.63 17.04
C GLU A 33 -9.31 6.62 16.25
N ILE A 34 -8.38 5.98 16.94
CA ILE A 34 -7.52 4.90 16.42
C ILE A 34 -7.72 3.66 17.30
N VAL A 35 -8.18 2.57 16.70
CA VAL A 35 -8.41 1.31 17.39
C VAL A 35 -7.37 0.31 16.94
N LEU A 36 -6.66 -0.31 17.87
CA LEU A 36 -5.64 -1.31 17.61
C LEU A 36 -6.14 -2.71 17.95
N LEU A 37 -6.01 -3.64 17.03
CA LEU A 37 -6.34 -5.05 17.21
C LEU A 37 -5.15 -5.93 16.87
N ASP A 38 -4.91 -6.92 17.72
CA ASP A 38 -3.92 -7.98 17.46
C ASP A 38 -4.44 -9.30 18.03
N ALA A 39 -3.99 -10.41 17.48
CA ALA A 39 -4.25 -11.73 18.06
C ALA A 39 -3.63 -11.87 19.47
N ASN A 40 -2.54 -11.15 19.73
CA ASN A 40 -1.98 -10.93 21.05
C ASN A 40 -2.53 -9.60 21.61
N THR A 41 -3.55 -9.68 22.45
CA THR A 41 -4.21 -8.52 23.07
C THR A 41 -3.26 -7.67 23.90
N ASP A 42 -2.36 -8.29 24.67
CA ASP A 42 -1.37 -7.58 25.50
C ASP A 42 -0.47 -6.70 24.62
N ARG A 43 -0.16 -7.16 23.40
CA ARG A 43 0.60 -6.37 22.44
C ARG A 43 -0.19 -5.16 21.96
N ALA A 44 -1.45 -5.35 21.58
CA ALA A 44 -2.30 -4.24 21.15
C ALA A 44 -2.48 -3.20 22.27
N GLU A 45 -2.67 -3.64 23.50
CA GLU A 45 -2.77 -2.78 24.68
C GLU A 45 -1.47 -2.01 24.94
N GLY A 46 -0.32 -2.69 24.88
CA GLY A 46 0.99 -2.08 25.06
C GLY A 46 1.28 -1.00 24.02
N GLU A 47 1.04 -1.29 22.74
CA GLU A 47 1.23 -0.32 21.65
C GLU A 47 0.26 0.86 21.77
N ALA A 48 -1.02 0.61 22.10
CA ALA A 48 -1.99 1.66 22.32
C ALA A 48 -1.60 2.58 23.47
N LEU A 49 -1.13 2.01 24.57
CA LEU A 49 -0.70 2.76 25.74
C LEU A 49 0.52 3.63 25.43
N ASP A 50 1.55 3.07 24.81
CA ASP A 50 2.80 3.77 24.47
C ASP A 50 2.51 4.95 23.51
N ILE A 51 1.76 4.70 22.42
CA ILE A 51 1.38 5.75 21.46
C ILE A 51 0.52 6.83 22.13
N SER A 52 -0.39 6.45 23.03
CA SER A 52 -1.27 7.39 23.76
C SER A 52 -0.48 8.35 24.66
N HIS A 53 0.67 7.95 25.18
CA HIS A 53 1.54 8.84 25.95
C HIS A 53 2.12 9.99 25.11
N GLY A 54 2.07 9.90 23.79
CA GLY A 54 2.40 10.98 22.86
C GLY A 54 1.29 12.02 22.65
N LEU A 55 0.04 11.72 23.03
CA LEU A 55 -1.12 12.59 22.77
C LEU A 55 -0.99 14.01 23.36
N PRO A 56 -0.37 14.26 24.53
CA PRO A 56 -0.14 15.61 25.02
C PRO A 56 0.66 16.50 24.05
N PHE A 57 1.33 15.92 23.07
CA PHE A 57 2.13 16.62 22.07
C PHE A 57 1.50 16.61 20.67
N SER A 58 0.28 16.05 20.51
CA SER A 58 -0.41 15.87 19.24
C SER A 58 -1.82 16.47 19.29
N LYS A 59 -2.62 16.21 18.24
CA LYS A 59 -4.04 16.62 18.22
C LYS A 59 -4.86 15.70 19.14
N PRO A 60 -5.95 16.24 19.75
CA PRO A 60 -6.84 15.42 20.58
C PRO A 60 -7.44 14.25 19.78
N MET A 61 -7.28 13.03 20.29
CA MET A 61 -7.90 11.81 19.76
C MET A 61 -7.94 10.72 20.83
N GLN A 62 -8.65 9.63 20.55
CA GLN A 62 -8.65 8.43 21.38
C GLN A 62 -7.82 7.35 20.68
N ILE A 63 -6.97 6.66 21.46
CA ILE A 63 -6.18 5.51 20.97
C ILE A 63 -6.33 4.41 22.01
N TYR A 64 -6.80 3.24 21.58
CA TYR A 64 -7.01 2.10 22.49
C TYR A 64 -6.94 0.77 21.76
N ALA A 65 -6.68 -0.30 22.51
CA ALA A 65 -6.85 -1.66 22.04
C ALA A 65 -8.34 -2.02 22.07
N GLY A 66 -8.85 -2.56 20.97
CA GLY A 66 -10.24 -2.93 20.82
C GLY A 66 -10.45 -4.33 20.30
N THR A 67 -11.71 -4.63 20.03
CA THR A 67 -12.19 -5.88 19.45
C THR A 67 -12.82 -5.65 18.07
N TYR A 68 -13.26 -6.70 17.40
CA TYR A 68 -13.98 -6.55 16.14
C TYR A 68 -15.31 -5.79 16.28
N ASP A 69 -15.90 -5.75 17.47
CA ASP A 69 -17.14 -4.99 17.71
C ASP A 69 -16.89 -3.47 17.72
N ASP A 70 -15.69 -3.05 18.08
CA ASP A 70 -15.29 -1.64 18.16
C ASP A 70 -14.97 -1.00 16.81
N ILE A 71 -14.85 -1.82 15.74
CA ILE A 71 -14.37 -1.34 14.43
C ILE A 71 -15.43 -1.36 13.32
N SER A 72 -16.66 -1.76 13.64
CA SER A 72 -17.75 -1.86 12.65
C SER A 72 -18.12 -0.53 11.99
N ASP A 73 -17.92 0.58 12.69
CA ASP A 73 -18.18 1.96 12.25
C ASP A 73 -16.91 2.69 11.77
N ALA A 74 -15.78 2.01 11.69
CA ALA A 74 -14.54 2.62 11.20
C ALA A 74 -14.68 3.10 9.74
N SER A 75 -14.10 4.25 9.43
CA SER A 75 -14.01 4.77 8.06
C SER A 75 -13.05 3.92 7.22
N ILE A 76 -11.95 3.51 7.84
CA ILE A 76 -10.91 2.69 7.21
C ILE A 76 -10.47 1.60 8.20
N ILE A 77 -10.38 0.37 7.74
CA ILE A 77 -9.68 -0.72 8.44
C ILE A 77 -8.41 -1.02 7.68
N ILE A 78 -7.28 -0.90 8.35
CA ILE A 78 -5.94 -1.17 7.82
C ILE A 78 -5.53 -2.57 8.30
N ILE A 79 -5.21 -3.47 7.37
CA ILE A 79 -4.78 -4.82 7.72
C ILE A 79 -3.29 -4.96 7.47
N THR A 80 -2.54 -5.02 8.57
CA THR A 80 -1.09 -5.27 8.60
C THR A 80 -0.77 -6.64 9.21
N ALA A 81 -1.82 -7.38 9.60
CA ALA A 81 -1.70 -8.73 10.14
C ALA A 81 -1.20 -9.69 9.07
N GLY A 82 -0.20 -10.46 9.39
CA GLY A 82 0.45 -11.42 8.51
C GLY A 82 1.77 -11.89 9.11
N THR A 83 2.36 -12.87 8.50
CA THR A 83 3.68 -13.40 8.91
C THR A 83 4.70 -13.17 7.80
N GLY A 84 5.95 -12.97 8.19
CA GLY A 84 7.08 -12.96 7.25
C GLY A 84 7.45 -14.38 6.78
N GLN A 85 8.20 -14.46 5.70
CA GLN A 85 8.74 -15.71 5.18
C GLN A 85 9.73 -16.32 6.19
N LYS A 86 9.60 -17.61 6.45
CA LYS A 86 10.50 -18.36 7.32
C LYS A 86 11.68 -18.89 6.51
N GLU A 87 12.78 -19.18 7.20
CA GLU A 87 13.94 -19.81 6.56
C GLU A 87 13.56 -21.18 5.96
N GLY A 88 13.91 -21.38 4.69
CA GLY A 88 13.57 -22.61 3.95
C GLY A 88 12.13 -22.71 3.42
N GLU A 89 11.29 -21.69 3.67
CA GLU A 89 9.91 -21.66 3.20
C GLU A 89 9.82 -21.13 1.76
N SER A 90 8.96 -21.75 0.94
CA SER A 90 8.67 -21.24 -0.38
C SER A 90 7.80 -19.99 -0.35
N ARG A 91 7.81 -19.21 -1.42
CA ARG A 91 6.91 -18.04 -1.57
C ARG A 91 5.43 -18.46 -1.54
N LEU A 92 5.11 -19.63 -2.10
CA LEU A 92 3.75 -20.15 -2.14
C LEU A 92 3.24 -20.55 -0.74
N ASP A 93 4.11 -21.17 0.09
CA ASP A 93 3.76 -21.49 1.48
C ASP A 93 3.44 -20.22 2.29
N LEU A 94 4.20 -19.15 2.07
CA LEU A 94 3.91 -17.85 2.69
C LEU A 94 2.55 -17.31 2.26
N VAL A 95 2.23 -17.42 0.94
CA VAL A 95 0.92 -17.01 0.41
C VAL A 95 -0.20 -17.76 1.11
N HIS A 96 -0.16 -19.09 1.14
CA HIS A 96 -1.20 -19.91 1.77
C HIS A 96 -1.40 -19.54 3.25
N ARG A 97 -0.31 -19.43 4.01
CA ARG A 97 -0.39 -19.07 5.42
C ARG A 97 -1.03 -17.69 5.65
N ASN A 98 -0.68 -16.69 4.84
CA ASN A 98 -1.26 -15.36 4.98
C ASN A 98 -2.71 -15.30 4.47
N VAL A 99 -3.07 -16.10 3.46
CA VAL A 99 -4.47 -16.29 3.04
C VAL A 99 -5.30 -16.91 4.18
N ASP A 100 -4.78 -17.90 4.90
CA ASP A 100 -5.48 -18.49 6.06
C ASP A 100 -5.70 -17.49 7.18
N ILE A 101 -4.73 -16.59 7.43
CA ILE A 101 -4.92 -15.47 8.36
C ILE A 101 -6.07 -14.57 7.89
N TYR A 102 -6.15 -14.25 6.60
CA TYR A 102 -7.22 -13.43 6.04
C TYR A 102 -8.58 -14.15 6.09
N LYS A 103 -8.62 -15.46 5.89
CA LYS A 103 -9.82 -16.28 6.11
C LYS A 103 -10.35 -16.23 7.55
N SER A 104 -9.49 -15.94 8.52
CA SER A 104 -9.89 -15.75 9.91
C SER A 104 -10.33 -14.32 10.25
N ILE A 105 -9.76 -13.31 9.58
CA ILE A 105 -9.98 -11.87 9.85
C ILE A 105 -11.18 -11.33 9.07
N ILE A 106 -11.20 -11.53 7.75
CA ILE A 106 -12.16 -10.86 6.86
C ILE A 106 -13.62 -11.20 7.18
N PRO A 107 -13.99 -12.48 7.47
CA PRO A 107 -15.36 -12.81 7.86
C PRO A 107 -15.82 -12.13 9.16
N GLN A 108 -14.89 -11.84 10.09
CA GLN A 108 -15.22 -11.11 11.32
C GLN A 108 -15.62 -9.66 11.02
N ILE A 109 -14.98 -9.04 10.03
CA ILE A 109 -15.31 -7.69 9.58
C ILE A 109 -16.63 -7.69 8.79
N ALA A 110 -16.76 -8.60 7.81
CA ALA A 110 -17.92 -8.70 6.95
C ALA A 110 -19.21 -9.02 7.74
N GLY A 111 -19.14 -9.90 8.74
CA GLY A 111 -20.27 -10.27 9.60
C GLY A 111 -20.81 -9.12 10.44
N ARG A 112 -20.08 -8.03 10.58
CA ARG A 112 -20.48 -6.82 11.33
C ARG A 112 -21.03 -5.69 10.46
N ASN A 113 -21.38 -6.00 9.22
CA ASN A 113 -21.95 -5.03 8.28
C ASN A 113 -21.07 -3.78 8.05
N PHE A 114 -19.76 -3.94 8.09
CA PHE A 114 -18.79 -2.88 7.81
C PHE A 114 -19.04 -2.25 6.43
N LYS A 115 -18.95 -0.92 6.33
CA LYS A 115 -19.22 -0.16 5.11
C LYS A 115 -18.06 0.74 4.68
N GLY A 116 -17.00 0.79 5.48
CA GLY A 116 -15.82 1.60 5.21
C GLY A 116 -14.91 1.00 4.14
N ILE A 117 -13.66 1.35 4.20
CA ILE A 117 -12.61 0.93 3.27
C ILE A 117 -11.71 -0.11 3.96
N LEU A 118 -11.41 -1.21 3.27
CA LEU A 118 -10.35 -2.14 3.65
C LEU A 118 -9.06 -1.75 2.91
N LEU A 119 -8.06 -1.32 3.67
CA LEU A 119 -6.71 -1.03 3.17
C LEU A 119 -5.76 -2.17 3.56
N ILE A 120 -5.31 -2.90 2.56
CA ILE A 120 -4.43 -4.06 2.73
C ILE A 120 -2.97 -3.60 2.67
N VAL A 121 -2.18 -4.02 3.66
CA VAL A 121 -0.76 -3.65 3.80
C VAL A 121 0.14 -4.87 3.95
N SER A 122 -0.40 -5.99 4.43
CA SER A 122 0.34 -7.25 4.58
C SER A 122 0.77 -7.80 3.22
N ASN A 123 1.91 -8.48 3.18
CA ASN A 123 2.43 -9.11 1.98
C ASN A 123 2.08 -10.62 1.91
N PRO A 124 1.88 -11.14 0.68
CA PRO A 124 1.93 -10.45 -0.62
C PRO A 124 0.66 -9.62 -0.89
N VAL A 125 0.83 -8.30 -0.96
CA VAL A 125 -0.27 -7.33 -0.90
C VAL A 125 -1.30 -7.50 -2.02
N ASP A 126 -0.87 -7.79 -3.25
CA ASP A 126 -1.78 -7.93 -4.40
C ASP A 126 -2.69 -9.16 -4.25
N ILE A 127 -2.11 -10.30 -3.85
CA ILE A 127 -2.85 -11.54 -3.60
C ILE A 127 -3.81 -11.36 -2.42
N LEU A 128 -3.34 -10.75 -1.33
CA LEU A 128 -4.16 -10.54 -0.14
C LEU A 128 -5.26 -9.48 -0.37
N THR A 129 -5.04 -8.51 -1.25
CA THR A 129 -6.08 -7.58 -1.70
C THR A 129 -7.18 -8.32 -2.46
N TYR A 130 -6.81 -9.20 -3.39
CA TYR A 130 -7.77 -10.03 -4.12
C TYR A 130 -8.54 -10.95 -3.16
N THR A 131 -7.84 -11.61 -2.24
CA THR A 131 -8.43 -12.47 -1.20
C THR A 131 -9.41 -11.69 -0.32
N ALA A 132 -9.02 -10.51 0.18
CA ALA A 132 -9.88 -9.68 1.01
C ALA A 132 -11.14 -9.23 0.26
N LEU A 133 -11.02 -8.89 -1.01
CA LEU A 133 -12.17 -8.55 -1.84
C LEU A 133 -13.14 -9.73 -1.97
N LYS A 134 -12.64 -10.92 -2.25
CA LYS A 134 -13.47 -12.14 -2.39
C LYS A 134 -14.20 -12.49 -1.09
N LEU A 135 -13.51 -12.43 0.03
CA LEU A 135 -14.04 -12.82 1.33
C LEU A 135 -14.95 -11.77 1.99
N SER A 136 -14.77 -10.49 1.66
CA SER A 136 -15.50 -9.41 2.35
C SER A 136 -16.89 -9.14 1.78
N GLY A 137 -17.12 -9.45 0.51
CA GLY A 137 -18.34 -9.08 -0.20
C GLY A 137 -18.51 -7.55 -0.38
N LEU A 138 -17.49 -6.76 -0.08
CA LEU A 138 -17.51 -5.31 -0.28
C LEU A 138 -17.37 -4.95 -1.78
N PRO A 139 -17.86 -3.79 -2.20
CA PRO A 139 -17.59 -3.28 -3.54
C PRO A 139 -16.08 -3.13 -3.80
N SER A 140 -15.63 -3.42 -5.02
CA SER A 140 -14.21 -3.45 -5.37
C SER A 140 -13.48 -2.11 -5.18
N ASN A 141 -14.19 -1.00 -5.24
CA ASN A 141 -13.61 0.31 -4.97
C ASN A 141 -13.27 0.53 -3.48
N ARG A 142 -13.84 -0.27 -2.57
CA ARG A 142 -13.61 -0.18 -1.11
C ARG A 142 -12.59 -1.17 -0.57
N VAL A 143 -12.01 -2.01 -1.42
CA VAL A 143 -10.98 -2.97 -1.03
C VAL A 143 -9.77 -2.79 -1.94
N PHE A 144 -8.68 -2.29 -1.38
CA PHE A 144 -7.44 -2.10 -2.14
C PHE A 144 -6.22 -2.17 -1.23
N GLY A 145 -5.08 -2.42 -1.82
CA GLY A 145 -3.81 -2.54 -1.11
C GLY A 145 -2.94 -1.30 -1.24
N SER A 146 -1.98 -1.16 -0.33
CA SER A 146 -0.95 -0.12 -0.40
C SER A 146 -0.15 -0.17 -1.70
N GLY A 147 -0.09 -1.34 -2.33
CA GLY A 147 0.54 -1.55 -3.62
C GLY A 147 1.97 -1.03 -3.68
N THR A 148 2.31 -0.43 -4.78
CA THR A 148 3.65 0.14 -5.04
C THR A 148 3.76 1.63 -4.69
N VAL A 149 2.92 2.14 -3.78
CA VAL A 149 3.01 3.54 -3.32
C VAL A 149 4.37 3.81 -2.66
N LEU A 150 4.87 2.86 -1.84
CA LEU A 150 6.20 2.98 -1.24
C LEU A 150 7.32 2.86 -2.27
N ASP A 151 7.24 1.90 -3.19
CA ASP A 151 8.27 1.69 -4.22
C ASP A 151 8.35 2.89 -5.16
N THR A 152 7.20 3.46 -5.49
CA THR A 152 7.12 4.74 -6.22
C THR A 152 7.77 5.89 -5.44
N ALA A 153 7.59 5.95 -4.12
CA ALA A 153 8.27 6.95 -3.30
C ALA A 153 9.79 6.76 -3.28
N ARG A 154 10.27 5.51 -3.24
CA ARG A 154 11.69 5.17 -3.38
C ARG A 154 12.23 5.58 -4.74
N LEU A 155 11.52 5.26 -5.83
CA LEU A 155 11.88 5.68 -7.18
C LEU A 155 12.02 7.20 -7.29
N LYS A 156 11.04 7.93 -6.78
CA LYS A 156 11.07 9.41 -6.78
C LYS A 156 12.23 9.96 -5.97
N TYR A 157 12.52 9.36 -4.81
CA TYR A 157 13.64 9.73 -3.96
C TYR A 157 14.96 9.53 -4.70
N LEU A 158 15.23 8.35 -5.25
CA LEU A 158 16.46 8.04 -5.96
C LEU A 158 16.64 8.88 -7.23
N LEU A 159 15.55 9.11 -7.97
CA LEU A 159 15.58 10.03 -9.12
C LEU A 159 15.87 11.47 -8.68
N GLY A 160 15.27 11.92 -7.58
CA GLY A 160 15.53 13.25 -7.02
C GLY A 160 17.00 13.46 -6.67
N GLU A 161 17.61 12.50 -5.97
CA GLU A 161 19.04 12.49 -5.64
C GLU A 161 19.91 12.51 -6.92
N GLN A 162 19.59 11.62 -7.88
CA GLN A 162 20.35 11.51 -9.13
C GLN A 162 20.27 12.78 -9.98
N LEU A 163 19.12 13.45 -10.00
CA LEU A 163 18.86 14.63 -10.83
C LEU A 163 19.16 15.96 -10.11
N GLY A 164 19.47 15.91 -8.81
CA GLY A 164 19.68 17.10 -7.99
C GLY A 164 18.44 17.97 -7.82
N VAL A 165 17.25 17.33 -7.75
CA VAL A 165 15.96 18.02 -7.59
C VAL A 165 15.17 17.46 -6.40
N ASP A 166 14.23 18.27 -5.89
CA ASP A 166 13.32 17.79 -4.86
C ASP A 166 12.50 16.59 -5.38
N PRO A 167 12.48 15.44 -4.68
CA PRO A 167 11.68 14.25 -5.08
C PRO A 167 10.20 14.54 -5.34
N ARG A 168 9.64 15.60 -4.73
CA ARG A 168 8.26 16.04 -4.96
C ARG A 168 8.03 16.58 -6.37
N SER A 169 9.08 17.07 -7.04
CA SER A 169 9.05 17.52 -8.44
C SER A 169 9.12 16.36 -9.43
N VAL A 170 9.44 15.15 -8.98
CA VAL A 170 9.50 13.94 -9.82
C VAL A 170 8.14 13.26 -9.85
N HIS A 171 7.61 13.04 -11.05
CA HIS A 171 6.41 12.26 -11.28
C HIS A 171 6.80 10.98 -12.02
N ALA A 172 6.75 9.86 -11.32
CA ALA A 172 7.09 8.55 -11.83
C ALA A 172 6.27 7.49 -11.06
N PHE A 173 6.16 6.28 -11.60
CA PHE A 173 5.43 5.18 -10.99
C PHE A 173 6.25 3.89 -11.06
N ILE A 174 6.18 3.11 -9.99
CA ILE A 174 6.41 1.66 -10.03
C ILE A 174 5.04 1.02 -10.21
N LEU A 175 4.93 0.07 -11.14
CA LEU A 175 3.70 -0.59 -11.54
C LEU A 175 3.86 -2.12 -11.43
N GLY A 176 2.75 -2.83 -11.51
CA GLY A 176 2.76 -4.28 -11.50
C GLY A 176 2.57 -4.86 -10.11
N GLU A 177 3.05 -6.06 -9.88
CA GLU A 177 3.11 -6.68 -8.55
C GLU A 177 4.02 -5.87 -7.63
N HIS A 178 3.63 -5.73 -6.37
CA HIS A 178 4.57 -5.28 -5.34
C HIS A 178 5.50 -6.44 -4.98
N GLY A 179 6.66 -6.50 -5.63
CA GLY A 179 7.65 -7.57 -5.48
C GLY A 179 8.61 -7.66 -6.66
N ASP A 180 9.12 -8.87 -6.93
CA ASP A 180 10.21 -9.07 -7.89
C ASP A 180 9.85 -8.74 -9.35
N SER A 181 8.55 -8.72 -9.70
CA SER A 181 8.07 -8.39 -11.05
C SER A 181 7.55 -6.96 -11.19
N GLU A 182 7.88 -6.07 -10.25
CA GLU A 182 7.55 -4.63 -10.36
C GLU A 182 8.29 -3.95 -11.51
N ILE A 183 7.69 -2.91 -12.08
CA ILE A 183 8.18 -2.21 -13.27
C ILE A 183 8.28 -0.72 -13.03
N ALA A 184 9.46 -0.13 -13.25
CA ALA A 184 9.63 1.33 -13.26
C ALA A 184 9.13 1.88 -14.62
N ALA A 185 8.04 2.65 -14.61
CA ALA A 185 7.43 3.23 -15.81
C ALA A 185 8.14 4.53 -16.22
N PHE A 186 9.39 4.42 -16.67
CA PHE A 186 10.20 5.59 -17.06
C PHE A 186 9.65 6.31 -18.29
N SER A 187 8.93 5.63 -19.18
CA SER A 187 8.37 6.24 -20.40
C SER A 187 7.32 7.31 -20.09
N SER A 188 6.64 7.21 -18.94
CA SER A 188 5.67 8.20 -18.47
C SER A 188 6.21 9.15 -17.41
N ALA A 189 7.46 8.95 -16.99
CA ALA A 189 8.07 9.76 -15.95
C ALA A 189 8.41 11.17 -16.45
N ASN A 190 8.26 12.15 -15.55
CA ASN A 190 8.59 13.54 -15.82
C ASN A 190 9.09 14.28 -14.56
N VAL A 191 9.77 15.40 -14.78
CA VAL A 191 10.19 16.31 -13.71
C VAL A 191 9.46 17.65 -13.95
N SER A 192 8.53 17.97 -13.08
CA SER A 192 7.69 19.18 -13.19
C SER A 192 7.07 19.39 -14.57
N GLY A 193 6.62 18.30 -15.21
CA GLY A 193 5.97 18.32 -16.54
C GLY A 193 6.94 18.15 -17.71
N ILE A 194 8.26 18.21 -17.52
CA ILE A 194 9.27 17.95 -18.56
C ILE A 194 9.50 16.43 -18.61
N PRO A 195 9.29 15.74 -19.74
CA PRO A 195 9.57 14.31 -19.86
C PRO A 195 10.96 13.96 -19.33
N LEU A 196 11.08 12.89 -18.55
CA LEU A 196 12.34 12.52 -17.87
C LEU A 196 13.52 12.45 -18.85
N LYS A 197 13.34 11.83 -20.01
CA LYS A 197 14.38 11.72 -21.05
C LYS A 197 14.85 13.09 -21.52
N GLN A 198 13.94 14.04 -21.75
CA GLN A 198 14.27 15.40 -22.16
C GLN A 198 14.98 16.16 -21.03
N PHE A 199 14.44 16.05 -19.79
CA PHE A 199 15.06 16.69 -18.63
C PHE A 199 16.52 16.24 -18.44
N CYS A 200 16.77 14.93 -18.58
CA CYS A 200 18.10 14.37 -18.51
C CYS A 200 19.01 14.90 -19.61
N THR A 201 18.56 14.95 -20.86
CA THR A 201 19.35 15.45 -22.00
C THR A 201 19.74 16.91 -21.83
N ASP A 202 18.79 17.74 -21.37
CA ASP A 202 18.97 19.19 -21.32
C ASP A 202 19.73 19.67 -20.07
N ASN A 203 19.67 18.91 -18.96
CA ASN A 203 20.11 19.39 -17.65
C ASN A 203 21.16 18.52 -16.95
N CYS A 204 21.34 17.25 -17.35
CA CYS A 204 22.16 16.30 -16.58
C CYS A 204 23.41 15.80 -17.31
N GLY A 205 23.62 16.14 -18.58
CA GLY A 205 24.74 15.65 -19.37
C GLY A 205 24.76 14.12 -19.42
N ASP A 206 25.94 13.51 -19.25
CA ASP A 206 26.13 12.06 -19.29
C ASP A 206 25.67 11.30 -18.03
N ILE A 207 25.09 12.00 -17.05
CA ILE A 207 24.71 11.40 -15.77
C ILE A 207 23.45 10.49 -15.91
N CYS A 208 22.59 10.75 -16.90
CA CYS A 208 21.31 10.08 -17.10
C CYS A 208 21.27 9.12 -18.30
N HIS A 209 22.15 8.13 -18.34
CA HIS A 209 22.06 7.13 -19.41
C HIS A 209 21.18 5.95 -19.03
N ALA A 210 20.79 5.16 -20.03
CA ALA A 210 19.89 4.03 -19.88
C ALA A 210 20.34 3.03 -18.80
N ASN A 211 21.64 2.82 -18.63
CA ASN A 211 22.19 1.93 -17.60
C ASN A 211 21.90 2.49 -16.18
N LYS A 212 21.99 3.82 -15.98
CA LYS A 212 21.71 4.43 -14.68
C LYS A 212 20.23 4.30 -14.31
N MET A 213 19.32 4.41 -15.27
CA MET A 213 17.90 4.18 -15.01
C MET A 213 17.61 2.72 -14.60
N LYS A 214 18.31 1.75 -15.21
CA LYS A 214 18.24 0.34 -14.80
C LYS A 214 18.78 0.12 -13.39
N GLU A 215 19.92 0.71 -13.05
CA GLU A 215 20.47 0.66 -11.69
C GLU A 215 19.48 1.22 -10.67
N ILE A 216 18.88 2.37 -10.94
CA ILE A 216 17.87 2.97 -10.04
C ILE A 216 16.66 2.03 -9.87
N ALA A 217 16.17 1.40 -10.95
CA ALA A 217 15.07 0.45 -10.84
C ALA A 217 15.42 -0.77 -9.98
N GLU A 218 16.63 -1.31 -10.13
CA GLU A 218 17.13 -2.42 -9.30
C GLU A 218 17.34 -1.97 -7.84
N ASP A 219 17.83 -0.77 -7.59
CA ASP A 219 18.00 -0.20 -6.26
C ASP A 219 16.64 -0.03 -5.54
N VAL A 220 15.58 0.37 -6.26
CA VAL A 220 14.21 0.42 -5.72
C VAL A 220 13.79 -0.97 -5.26
N LYS A 221 13.89 -1.97 -6.15
CA LYS A 221 13.52 -3.36 -5.89
C LYS A 221 14.28 -3.96 -4.70
N ASN A 222 15.58 -3.69 -4.62
CA ASN A 222 16.46 -4.23 -3.58
C ASN A 222 16.41 -3.45 -2.27
N SER A 223 15.80 -2.26 -2.23
CA SER A 223 15.77 -1.39 -1.05
C SER A 223 15.22 -2.09 0.20
N ALA A 224 14.15 -2.87 0.05
CA ALA A 224 13.54 -3.58 1.17
C ALA A 224 14.49 -4.64 1.76
N TYR A 225 15.15 -5.42 0.89
CA TYR A 225 16.11 -6.46 1.30
C TYR A 225 17.30 -5.87 2.06
N GLU A 226 17.84 -4.74 1.57
CA GLU A 226 18.93 -4.04 2.25
C GLU A 226 18.55 -3.52 3.64
N ILE A 227 17.35 -2.92 3.76
CA ILE A 227 16.84 -2.41 5.04
C ILE A 227 16.63 -3.56 6.02
N ILE A 228 15.99 -4.66 5.58
CA ILE A 228 15.75 -5.84 6.41
C ILE A 228 17.06 -6.45 6.87
N LYS A 229 18.07 -6.56 6.00
CA LYS A 229 19.40 -7.06 6.37
C LYS A 229 20.07 -6.22 7.45
N LYS A 230 19.83 -4.89 7.47
CA LYS A 230 20.49 -3.95 8.40
C LYS A 230 19.73 -3.77 9.72
N LYS A 231 18.38 -3.89 9.73
CA LYS A 231 17.56 -3.61 10.92
C LYS A 231 16.39 -4.59 11.13
N ASN A 232 16.42 -5.75 10.47
CA ASN A 232 15.50 -6.88 10.56
C ASN A 232 14.07 -6.62 10.02
N ALA A 233 13.65 -5.38 9.80
CA ALA A 233 12.34 -5.05 9.28
C ALA A 233 12.33 -3.67 8.61
N THR A 234 11.40 -3.45 7.67
CA THR A 234 11.09 -2.13 7.10
C THR A 234 9.67 -1.74 7.53
N TYR A 235 9.49 -0.53 8.07
CA TYR A 235 8.18 -0.09 8.60
C TYR A 235 7.93 1.43 8.52
N TYR A 236 8.93 2.29 8.54
CA TYR A 236 8.69 3.74 8.49
C TYR A 236 8.18 4.23 7.13
N GLY A 237 8.78 3.76 6.05
CA GLY A 237 8.36 4.14 4.69
C GLY A 237 6.94 3.71 4.38
N ILE A 238 6.57 2.47 4.74
CA ILE A 238 5.20 1.98 4.54
C ILE A 238 4.20 2.71 5.42
N ALA A 239 4.56 3.08 6.65
CA ALA A 239 3.69 3.88 7.52
C ALA A 239 3.36 5.25 6.89
N MET A 240 4.35 5.91 6.28
CA MET A 240 4.14 7.17 5.55
C MET A 240 3.29 6.97 4.28
N SER A 241 3.43 5.84 3.59
CA SER A 241 2.61 5.49 2.43
C SER A 241 1.14 5.26 2.83
N VAL A 242 0.92 4.54 3.91
CA VAL A 242 -0.42 4.33 4.50
C VAL A 242 -1.04 5.66 4.93
N ARG A 243 -0.29 6.50 5.64
CA ARG A 243 -0.73 7.86 5.99
C ARG A 243 -1.15 8.64 4.74
N ARG A 244 -0.34 8.62 3.66
CA ARG A 244 -0.65 9.31 2.40
C ARG A 244 -1.93 8.80 1.75
N ILE A 245 -2.16 7.49 1.77
CA ILE A 245 -3.40 6.87 1.27
C ILE A 245 -4.60 7.30 2.13
N CYS A 246 -4.49 7.20 3.44
CA CYS A 246 -5.54 7.64 4.37
C CYS A 246 -5.88 9.14 4.20
N GLU A 247 -4.86 9.98 3.99
CA GLU A 247 -5.05 11.40 3.71
C GLU A 247 -5.86 11.64 2.43
N ALA A 248 -5.55 10.90 1.35
CA ALA A 248 -6.29 10.98 0.09
C ALA A 248 -7.77 10.59 0.26
N VAL A 249 -8.04 9.57 1.06
CA VAL A 249 -9.41 9.10 1.36
C VAL A 249 -10.14 10.10 2.26
N VAL A 250 -9.55 10.42 3.41
CA VAL A 250 -10.20 11.20 4.48
C VAL A 250 -10.50 12.64 4.05
N LEU A 251 -9.62 13.23 3.23
CA LEU A 251 -9.75 14.60 2.72
C LEU A 251 -10.33 14.66 1.30
N ASP A 252 -10.78 13.53 0.77
CA ASP A 252 -11.32 13.42 -0.61
C ASP A 252 -10.44 14.09 -1.68
N GLN A 253 -9.12 13.86 -1.60
CA GLN A 253 -8.16 14.61 -2.43
C GLN A 253 -8.16 14.21 -3.90
N LYS A 254 -8.81 13.10 -4.29
CA LYS A 254 -8.78 12.54 -5.65
C LYS A 254 -7.35 12.35 -6.17
N SER A 255 -6.48 11.90 -5.28
CA SER A 255 -5.06 11.71 -5.60
C SER A 255 -4.84 10.51 -6.50
N ILE A 256 -3.92 10.64 -7.47
CA ILE A 256 -3.50 9.51 -8.30
C ILE A 256 -2.36 8.78 -7.57
N LEU A 257 -2.64 7.56 -7.12
CA LEU A 257 -1.71 6.72 -6.37
C LEU A 257 -1.64 5.32 -7.01
N PRO A 258 -0.45 4.68 -7.08
CA PRO A 258 -0.28 3.34 -7.62
C PRO A 258 -0.63 2.28 -6.55
N VAL A 259 -1.90 2.25 -6.18
CA VAL A 259 -2.45 1.29 -5.22
C VAL A 259 -2.75 -0.05 -5.89
N SER A 260 -2.69 -1.14 -5.14
CA SER A 260 -3.11 -2.46 -5.59
C SER A 260 -4.64 -2.52 -5.59
N CYS A 261 -5.24 -2.58 -6.76
CA CYS A 261 -6.69 -2.65 -6.92
C CYS A 261 -7.08 -3.55 -8.08
N ILE A 262 -8.33 -4.00 -8.08
CA ILE A 262 -8.87 -4.83 -9.17
C ILE A 262 -8.80 -4.08 -10.49
N GLN A 263 -8.16 -4.71 -11.47
CA GLN A 263 -8.07 -4.19 -12.82
C GLN A 263 -9.33 -4.55 -13.63
N THR A 264 -9.80 -3.59 -14.43
CA THR A 264 -11.06 -3.66 -15.16
C THR A 264 -10.90 -3.48 -16.68
N GLY A 265 -9.72 -3.80 -17.22
CA GLY A 265 -9.47 -3.80 -18.68
C GLY A 265 -8.36 -2.86 -19.15
N GLN A 266 -7.79 -2.01 -18.29
CA GLN A 266 -6.64 -1.18 -18.64
C GLN A 266 -5.47 -2.06 -19.05
N HIS A 267 -4.79 -1.72 -20.15
CA HIS A 267 -3.71 -2.51 -20.75
C HIS A 267 -4.11 -3.97 -21.11
N GLY A 268 -5.40 -4.27 -21.21
CA GLY A 268 -5.92 -5.63 -21.43
C GLY A 268 -5.90 -6.51 -20.19
N ILE A 269 -5.67 -5.94 -18.99
CA ILE A 269 -5.58 -6.65 -17.72
C ILE A 269 -6.92 -6.53 -16.97
N SER A 270 -7.46 -7.65 -16.51
CA SER A 270 -8.69 -7.71 -15.71
C SER A 270 -8.69 -8.89 -14.74
N ASN A 271 -9.55 -8.83 -13.73
CA ASN A 271 -9.78 -9.89 -12.73
C ASN A 271 -8.53 -10.26 -11.91
N VAL A 272 -7.68 -9.29 -11.63
CA VAL A 272 -6.51 -9.43 -10.74
C VAL A 272 -6.32 -8.12 -10.00
N ALA A 273 -5.93 -8.18 -8.74
CA ALA A 273 -5.44 -7.01 -8.03
C ALA A 273 -3.98 -6.77 -8.44
N LEU A 274 -3.68 -5.56 -8.84
CA LEU A 274 -2.38 -5.15 -9.36
C LEU A 274 -2.17 -3.67 -9.09
N SER A 275 -0.93 -3.29 -8.82
CA SER A 275 -0.57 -1.90 -8.57
C SER A 275 -0.52 -1.10 -9.87
N MET A 276 -1.54 -0.29 -10.07
CA MET A 276 -1.66 0.65 -11.19
C MET A 276 -2.14 2.01 -10.67
N PRO A 277 -1.84 3.11 -11.36
CA PRO A 277 -2.34 4.42 -10.96
C PRO A 277 -3.86 4.44 -10.92
N ALA A 278 -4.39 4.88 -9.79
CA ALA A 278 -5.82 5.00 -9.58
C ALA A 278 -6.15 6.32 -8.86
N VAL A 279 -7.29 6.89 -9.16
CA VAL A 279 -7.83 8.03 -8.41
C VAL A 279 -8.37 7.51 -7.09
N VAL A 280 -7.79 7.96 -5.99
CA VAL A 280 -8.16 7.60 -4.62
C VAL A 280 -8.80 8.80 -3.93
N GLY A 281 -10.01 8.63 -3.43
CA GLY A 281 -10.79 9.63 -2.74
C GLY A 281 -11.66 9.00 -1.64
N GLU A 282 -12.68 9.72 -1.16
CA GLU A 282 -13.54 9.30 -0.04
C GLU A 282 -14.25 7.95 -0.26
N ASN A 283 -14.48 7.58 -1.51
CA ASN A 283 -15.11 6.32 -1.88
C ASN A 283 -14.11 5.17 -2.10
N GLY A 284 -12.83 5.38 -1.81
CA GLY A 284 -11.75 4.45 -2.10
C GLY A 284 -11.18 4.65 -3.50
N VAL A 285 -11.01 3.57 -4.27
CA VAL A 285 -10.55 3.62 -5.67
C VAL A 285 -11.72 4.01 -6.58
N GLU A 286 -11.74 5.24 -7.04
CA GLU A 286 -12.86 5.75 -7.83
C GLU A 286 -12.70 5.53 -9.33
N LYS A 287 -11.47 5.48 -9.80
CA LYS A 287 -11.17 5.29 -11.22
C LYS A 287 -9.75 4.76 -11.42
N ASN A 288 -9.59 3.72 -12.21
CA ASN A 288 -8.29 3.28 -12.71
C ASN A 288 -7.80 4.24 -13.80
N VAL A 289 -6.55 4.66 -13.73
CA VAL A 289 -5.94 5.61 -14.67
C VAL A 289 -5.03 4.85 -15.63
N LYS A 290 -5.30 4.98 -16.93
CA LYS A 290 -4.42 4.45 -17.97
C LYS A 290 -3.23 5.39 -18.14
N VAL A 291 -2.01 4.88 -17.97
CA VAL A 291 -0.76 5.60 -18.25
C VAL A 291 -0.19 5.17 -19.59
N SER A 292 0.57 6.04 -20.24
CA SER A 292 1.28 5.68 -21.46
C SER A 292 2.53 4.88 -21.10
N LEU A 293 2.64 3.65 -21.61
CA LEU A 293 3.77 2.76 -21.45
C LEU A 293 4.40 2.48 -22.81
N ASN A 294 5.69 2.25 -22.85
CA ASN A 294 6.33 1.70 -24.04
C ASN A 294 6.05 0.19 -24.17
N ALA A 295 6.40 -0.42 -25.29
CA ALA A 295 6.08 -1.83 -25.57
C ALA A 295 6.73 -2.82 -24.58
N GLU A 296 7.93 -2.51 -24.09
CA GLU A 296 8.64 -3.34 -23.10
C GLU A 296 7.94 -3.28 -21.74
N GLU A 297 7.62 -2.07 -21.26
CA GLU A 297 6.90 -1.83 -20.02
C GLU A 297 5.50 -2.45 -20.04
N GLU A 298 4.76 -2.30 -21.16
CA GLU A 298 3.44 -2.90 -21.31
C GLU A 298 3.50 -4.43 -21.27
N THR A 299 4.48 -5.02 -21.92
CA THR A 299 4.71 -6.48 -21.89
C THR A 299 5.05 -6.95 -20.49
N ALA A 300 5.89 -6.22 -19.78
CA ALA A 300 6.30 -6.56 -18.41
C ALA A 300 5.12 -6.47 -17.42
N VAL A 301 4.28 -5.43 -17.50
CA VAL A 301 3.08 -5.31 -16.67
C VAL A 301 2.09 -6.45 -16.91
N LYS A 302 1.88 -6.85 -18.18
CA LYS A 302 1.02 -8.00 -18.51
C LYS A 302 1.58 -9.30 -17.92
N LYS A 303 2.89 -9.55 -18.06
CA LYS A 303 3.54 -10.71 -17.45
C LYS A 303 3.41 -10.75 -15.93
N SER A 304 3.57 -9.59 -15.27
CA SER A 304 3.37 -9.45 -13.83
C SER A 304 1.93 -9.81 -13.42
N ALA A 305 0.94 -9.36 -14.20
CA ALA A 305 -0.46 -9.70 -13.97
C ALA A 305 -0.78 -11.19 -14.16
N GLU A 306 -0.20 -11.81 -15.19
CA GLU A 306 -0.38 -13.25 -15.45
C GLU A 306 0.20 -14.09 -14.32
N MET A 307 1.40 -13.78 -13.83
CA MET A 307 2.01 -14.48 -12.70
C MET A 307 1.12 -14.40 -11.44
N LEU A 308 0.52 -13.26 -11.15
CA LEU A 308 -0.40 -13.13 -10.02
C LEU A 308 -1.67 -13.96 -10.22
N LYS A 309 -2.22 -14.01 -11.45
CA LYS A 309 -3.38 -14.83 -11.77
C LYS A 309 -3.09 -16.32 -11.58
N ASP A 310 -1.92 -16.78 -11.99
CA ASP A 310 -1.51 -18.18 -11.82
C ASP A 310 -1.50 -18.53 -10.33
N ILE A 311 -0.87 -17.72 -9.48
CA ILE A 311 -0.87 -17.94 -8.03
C ILE A 311 -2.30 -17.91 -7.45
N ILE A 312 -3.12 -16.93 -7.85
CA ILE A 312 -4.50 -16.81 -7.38
C ILE A 312 -5.34 -18.03 -7.77
N SER A 313 -5.10 -18.62 -8.94
CA SER A 313 -5.82 -19.80 -9.42
C SER A 313 -5.57 -21.08 -8.58
N GLU A 314 -4.44 -21.10 -7.84
CA GLU A 314 -4.09 -22.20 -6.93
C GLU A 314 -4.72 -22.02 -5.53
N LEU A 315 -5.33 -20.85 -5.25
CA LEU A 315 -5.94 -20.57 -3.97
C LEU A 315 -7.38 -21.01 -3.94
N ASP A 316 -7.76 -21.76 -2.91
CA ASP A 316 -9.16 -22.09 -2.60
C ASP A 316 -9.83 -20.87 -1.95
N LEU A 317 -10.50 -20.05 -2.76
CA LEU A 317 -11.22 -18.85 -2.34
C LEU A 317 -12.73 -18.96 -2.53
N ASP A 318 -13.25 -20.14 -2.81
CA ASP A 318 -14.68 -20.41 -2.89
C ASP A 318 -15.28 -20.51 -1.48
N TYR A 319 -16.13 -19.53 -1.14
CA TYR A 319 -16.91 -19.46 0.10
C TYR A 319 -18.39 -19.29 -0.23
#